data_ceddc31c66ae5055cd04449682b79e5a
#
_entry.id   ceddc31c66ae5055cd04449682b79e5a
#
_cell.length_a   1.000
_cell.length_b   1.000
_cell.length_c   1.000
_cell.angle_alpha   90.00
_cell.angle_beta   90.00
_cell.angle_gamma   90.00
#
_symmetry.space_group_name_H-M   'P 1'
#
loop_
_entity.id
_entity.type
_entity.pdbx_description
1 polymer ?
#
loop_
_entity_poly.entity_id
_entity_poly.type
_entity_poly.pdbx_seq_one_letter_code
_entity_poly.pdbx_strand_id
1 'polypeptide(L)'
;MSDKDLRELRTERLFLRATEVSMSGAVAAYLARNRAAHAPWNPPMPEPLFTSEGQAERLQAAACAEAEGSQIGWWLFLAHDRGEAAVIGHARLSQIARGPFWSAMLGYAIDHTHEGRGLMREALDAVLADAFGPRIGLHRVQANVRPENRRSLALLDRLGFEREGLAREYLFIDGAWRDHVLTARLAP
;
A
#
# COMPACT_ATOMS: atom_id res chain seq x y z
N MET A 1 0.70 22.23 -15.00
CA MET A 1 0.88 21.10 -14.06
C MET A 1 1.22 19.89 -14.89
N SER A 2 2.38 19.31 -14.70
CA SER A 2 2.78 18.12 -15.47
C SER A 2 1.96 16.92 -14.97
N ASP A 3 1.80 15.89 -15.82
CA ASP A 3 1.12 14.64 -15.47
C ASP A 3 1.74 13.95 -14.23
N LYS A 4 3.00 14.27 -13.93
CA LYS A 4 3.72 13.87 -12.71
C LYS A 4 3.16 14.51 -11.43
N ASP A 5 2.75 15.78 -11.47
CA ASP A 5 2.21 16.49 -10.29
C ASP A 5 0.86 15.93 -9.83
N LEU A 6 0.13 15.27 -10.74
CA LEU A 6 -1.18 14.67 -10.46
C LEU A 6 -1.10 13.33 -9.69
N ARG A 7 0.10 12.75 -9.56
CA ARG A 7 0.28 11.43 -8.94
C ARG A 7 0.96 11.48 -7.57
N GLU A 8 1.30 12.67 -7.10
CA GLU A 8 1.93 12.86 -5.80
C GLU A 8 0.90 13.34 -4.78
N LEU A 9 0.95 12.75 -3.58
CA LEU A 9 0.17 13.21 -2.45
C LEU A 9 1.12 13.78 -1.41
N ARG A 10 0.72 14.89 -0.80
CA ARG A 10 1.49 15.55 0.27
C ARG A 10 0.63 15.68 1.51
N THR A 11 1.23 15.37 2.63
CA THR A 11 0.64 15.57 3.95
C THR A 11 1.57 16.46 4.78
N GLU A 12 1.25 16.68 6.04
CA GLU A 12 2.09 17.46 6.94
C GLU A 12 3.50 16.87 7.09
N ARG A 13 3.59 15.52 7.25
CA ARG A 13 4.85 14.83 7.56
C ARG A 13 5.35 13.92 6.46
N LEU A 14 4.55 13.67 5.41
CA LEU A 14 4.84 12.70 4.37
C LEU A 14 4.73 13.27 2.96
N PHE A 15 5.53 12.66 2.12
CA PHE A 15 5.49 12.81 0.69
C PHE A 15 5.26 11.42 0.08
N LEU A 16 4.15 11.23 -0.61
CA LEU A 16 3.77 9.99 -1.27
C LEU A 16 4.00 10.15 -2.78
N ARG A 17 4.95 9.41 -3.30
CA ARG A 17 5.32 9.46 -4.72
C ARG A 17 4.76 8.26 -5.46
N ALA A 18 4.28 8.51 -6.67
CA ALA A 18 3.89 7.44 -7.59
C ALA A 18 5.07 6.50 -7.88
N THR A 19 4.74 5.27 -8.27
CA THR A 19 5.72 4.24 -8.60
C THR A 19 6.56 4.64 -9.82
N GLU A 20 7.88 4.66 -9.67
CA GLU A 20 8.85 4.88 -10.73
C GLU A 20 9.97 3.84 -10.66
N VAL A 21 10.46 3.40 -11.84
CA VAL A 21 11.55 2.41 -11.92
C VAL A 21 12.84 2.93 -11.28
N SER A 22 13.09 4.25 -11.34
CA SER A 22 14.22 4.91 -10.70
C SER A 22 14.32 4.68 -9.18
N MET A 23 13.23 4.28 -8.53
CA MET A 23 13.18 3.98 -7.10
C MET A 23 13.65 2.55 -6.75
N SER A 24 14.03 1.72 -7.72
CA SER A 24 14.31 0.29 -7.53
C SER A 24 15.31 0.01 -6.42
N GLY A 25 16.41 0.76 -6.35
CA GLY A 25 17.43 0.61 -5.28
C GLY A 25 16.89 0.98 -3.89
N ALA A 26 16.16 2.09 -3.79
CA ALA A 26 15.56 2.52 -2.52
C ALA A 26 14.47 1.55 -2.03
N VAL A 27 13.68 1.01 -2.96
CA VAL A 27 12.65 0.00 -2.67
C VAL A 27 13.27 -1.32 -2.23
N ALA A 28 14.32 -1.81 -2.93
CA ALA A 28 15.05 -3.01 -2.55
C ALA A 28 15.64 -2.87 -1.12
N ALA A 29 16.27 -1.75 -0.82
CA ALA A 29 16.81 -1.46 0.51
C ALA A 29 15.71 -1.44 1.59
N TYR A 30 14.54 -0.82 1.30
CA TYR A 30 13.38 -0.84 2.19
C TYR A 30 12.89 -2.25 2.47
N LEU A 31 12.71 -3.07 1.43
CA LEU A 31 12.22 -4.44 1.57
C LEU A 31 13.21 -5.32 2.34
N ALA A 32 14.50 -5.20 2.04
CA ALA A 32 15.55 -5.98 2.70
C ALA A 32 15.60 -5.71 4.22
N ARG A 33 15.61 -4.44 4.64
CA ARG A 33 15.67 -4.09 6.07
C ARG A 33 14.39 -4.42 6.84
N ASN A 34 13.25 -4.54 6.14
CA ASN A 34 11.95 -4.87 6.76
C ASN A 34 11.57 -6.35 6.58
N ARG A 35 12.41 -7.16 5.95
CA ARG A 35 12.10 -8.55 5.59
C ARG A 35 11.56 -9.35 6.77
N ALA A 36 12.27 -9.36 7.89
CA ALA A 36 11.89 -10.11 9.08
C ALA A 36 10.60 -9.57 9.72
N ALA A 37 10.45 -8.25 9.80
CA ALA A 37 9.28 -7.61 10.41
C ALA A 37 8.00 -7.82 9.60
N HIS A 38 8.11 -7.88 8.27
CA HIS A 38 6.95 -8.02 7.39
C HIS A 38 6.61 -9.47 7.03
N ALA A 39 7.54 -10.43 7.17
CA ALA A 39 7.33 -11.83 6.80
C ALA A 39 6.07 -12.46 7.43
N PRO A 40 5.71 -12.22 8.70
CA PRO A 40 4.51 -12.78 9.29
C PRO A 40 3.19 -12.29 8.66
N TRP A 41 3.23 -11.17 7.92
CA TRP A 41 2.03 -10.49 7.42
C TRP A 41 1.85 -10.55 5.91
N ASN A 42 2.88 -10.95 5.18
CA ASN A 42 2.88 -10.95 3.72
C ASN A 42 3.14 -12.36 3.15
N PRO A 43 2.60 -12.66 1.97
CA PRO A 43 3.02 -13.84 1.21
C PRO A 43 4.55 -13.89 1.04
N PRO A 44 5.14 -15.09 0.92
CA PRO A 44 6.58 -15.25 0.70
C PRO A 44 7.04 -14.44 -0.52
N MET A 45 8.12 -13.70 -0.37
CA MET A 45 8.70 -12.91 -1.44
C MET A 45 9.96 -13.62 -1.97
N PRO A 46 10.06 -13.89 -3.29
CA PRO A 46 11.25 -14.49 -3.90
C PRO A 46 12.49 -13.63 -3.70
N GLU A 47 13.66 -14.27 -3.54
CA GLU A 47 14.95 -13.60 -3.30
C GLU A 47 15.27 -12.48 -4.31
N PRO A 48 15.04 -12.63 -5.64
CA PRO A 48 15.32 -11.57 -6.60
C PRO A 48 14.59 -10.25 -6.29
N LEU A 49 13.44 -10.29 -5.60
CA LEU A 49 12.71 -9.08 -5.24
C LEU A 49 13.34 -8.26 -4.10
N PHE A 50 14.43 -8.73 -3.51
CA PHE A 50 15.24 -7.94 -2.56
C PHE A 50 16.43 -7.27 -3.24
N THR A 51 16.57 -7.39 -4.56
CA THR A 51 17.61 -6.72 -5.37
C THR A 51 17.06 -5.52 -6.14
N SER A 52 17.93 -4.61 -6.54
CA SER A 52 17.58 -3.45 -7.35
C SER A 52 17.02 -3.88 -8.72
N GLU A 53 17.64 -4.89 -9.34
CA GLU A 53 17.25 -5.42 -10.64
C GLU A 53 15.84 -6.04 -10.59
N GLY A 54 15.57 -6.91 -9.62
CA GLY A 54 14.26 -7.53 -9.46
C GLY A 54 13.19 -6.51 -9.10
N GLN A 55 13.55 -5.43 -8.35
CA GLN A 55 12.62 -4.33 -8.12
C GLN A 55 12.40 -3.48 -9.37
N ALA A 56 13.40 -3.28 -10.23
CA ALA A 56 13.20 -2.55 -11.49
C ALA A 56 12.16 -3.24 -12.37
N GLU A 57 12.23 -4.55 -12.52
CA GLU A 57 11.23 -5.33 -13.27
C GLU A 57 9.83 -5.23 -12.64
N ARG A 58 9.75 -5.37 -11.32
CA ARG A 58 8.49 -5.28 -10.58
C ARG A 58 7.85 -3.89 -10.68
N LEU A 59 8.65 -2.82 -10.55
CA LEU A 59 8.17 -1.44 -10.66
C LEU A 59 7.76 -1.12 -12.09
N GLN A 60 8.45 -1.67 -13.09
CA GLN A 60 8.03 -1.55 -14.51
C GLN A 60 6.67 -2.21 -14.74
N ALA A 61 6.47 -3.43 -14.24
CA ALA A 61 5.18 -4.12 -14.34
C ALA A 61 4.07 -3.34 -13.58
N ALA A 62 4.40 -2.76 -12.42
CA ALA A 62 3.47 -1.92 -11.68
C ALA A 62 3.09 -0.65 -12.44
N ALA A 63 4.03 -0.01 -13.14
CA ALA A 63 3.75 1.16 -13.98
C ALA A 63 2.85 0.81 -15.18
N CYS A 64 3.04 -0.37 -15.80
CA CYS A 64 2.14 -0.85 -16.84
C CYS A 64 0.71 -1.07 -16.32
N ALA A 65 0.57 -1.76 -15.18
CA ALA A 65 -0.74 -1.99 -14.55
C ALA A 65 -1.43 -0.69 -14.10
N GLU A 66 -0.64 0.33 -13.74
CA GLU A 66 -1.16 1.68 -13.46
C GLU A 66 -1.66 2.38 -14.73
N ALA A 67 -0.93 2.27 -15.83
CA ALA A 67 -1.36 2.80 -17.14
C ALA A 67 -2.64 2.11 -17.65
N GLU A 68 -2.83 0.84 -17.35
CA GLU A 68 -4.05 0.07 -17.63
C GLU A 68 -5.20 0.40 -16.66
N GLY A 69 -4.93 1.14 -15.59
CA GLY A 69 -5.93 1.50 -14.58
C GLY A 69 -6.32 0.36 -13.62
N SER A 70 -5.55 -0.75 -13.59
CA SER A 70 -5.81 -1.92 -12.76
C SER A 70 -5.22 -1.81 -11.35
N GLN A 71 -4.25 -0.89 -11.15
CA GLN A 71 -3.70 -0.54 -9.83
C GLN A 71 -3.23 0.91 -9.78
N ILE A 72 -2.97 1.41 -8.56
CA ILE A 72 -2.29 2.68 -8.30
C ILE A 72 -1.43 2.47 -7.05
N GLY A 73 -0.17 2.90 -7.09
CA GLY A 73 0.77 2.72 -5.99
C GLY A 73 1.51 3.99 -5.60
N TRP A 74 1.79 4.11 -4.31
CA TRP A 74 2.60 5.19 -3.73
C TRP A 74 3.68 4.64 -2.82
N TRP A 75 4.86 5.23 -2.92
CA TRP A 75 5.97 5.04 -2.00
C TRP A 75 6.05 6.23 -1.05
N LEU A 76 6.21 5.95 0.24
CA LEU A 76 6.18 6.94 1.31
C LEU A 76 7.59 7.40 1.67
N PHE A 77 7.74 8.71 1.79
CA PHE A 77 8.96 9.40 2.22
C PHE A 77 8.60 10.42 3.30
N LEU A 78 9.56 10.75 4.17
CA LEU A 78 9.37 11.86 5.11
C LEU A 78 9.43 13.20 4.36
N ALA A 79 8.55 14.14 4.70
CA ALA A 79 8.42 15.41 3.99
C ALA A 79 9.67 16.32 4.05
N HIS A 80 10.49 16.15 5.09
CA HIS A 80 11.74 16.90 5.25
C HIS A 80 12.92 16.29 4.48
N ASP A 81 12.81 15.03 4.06
CA ASP A 81 13.82 14.33 3.28
C ASP A 81 13.58 14.56 1.78
N ARG A 82 13.98 15.74 1.30
CA ARG A 82 13.87 16.09 -0.12
C ARG A 82 15.10 15.56 -0.87
N GLY A 83 14.98 14.46 -1.56
CA GLY A 83 16.07 13.98 -2.40
C GLY A 83 16.15 12.47 -2.41
N GLU A 84 17.29 11.93 -2.10
CA GLU A 84 17.57 10.49 -2.06
C GLU A 84 17.05 9.82 -0.78
N ALA A 85 15.96 10.33 -0.24
CA ALA A 85 15.36 9.87 0.99
C ALA A 85 15.02 8.38 0.95
N ALA A 86 15.25 7.73 2.06
CA ALA A 86 14.88 6.34 2.21
C ALA A 86 13.38 6.16 2.11
N VAL A 87 12.92 5.21 1.30
CA VAL A 87 11.54 4.74 1.34
C VAL A 87 11.23 4.24 2.75
N ILE A 88 10.16 4.76 3.36
CA ILE A 88 9.72 4.37 4.69
C ILE A 88 8.41 3.56 4.69
N GLY A 89 7.81 3.35 3.53
CA GLY A 89 6.57 2.59 3.43
C GLY A 89 5.97 2.63 2.03
N HIS A 90 4.84 1.99 1.90
CA HIS A 90 4.03 2.05 0.68
C HIS A 90 2.54 1.92 0.97
N ALA A 91 1.73 2.42 0.04
CA ALA A 91 0.31 2.14 -0.06
C ALA A 91 -0.03 1.83 -1.52
N ARG A 92 -0.94 0.90 -1.76
CA ARG A 92 -1.34 0.48 -3.09
C ARG A 92 -2.82 0.13 -3.13
N LEU A 93 -3.50 0.67 -4.12
CA LEU A 93 -4.81 0.20 -4.57
C LEU A 93 -4.57 -0.78 -5.72
N SER A 94 -5.02 -2.00 -5.60
CA SER A 94 -4.90 -3.06 -6.60
C SER A 94 -6.26 -3.67 -6.89
N GLN A 95 -6.35 -4.48 -7.97
CA GLN A 95 -7.62 -5.07 -8.39
C GLN A 95 -8.71 -4.00 -8.55
N ILE A 96 -8.34 -2.87 -9.16
CA ILE A 96 -9.29 -1.79 -9.40
C ILE A 96 -10.32 -2.28 -10.40
N ALA A 97 -11.54 -2.49 -9.92
CA ALA A 97 -12.68 -2.91 -10.72
C ALA A 97 -13.62 -1.72 -10.96
N ARG A 98 -13.95 -1.49 -12.22
CA ARG A 98 -14.90 -0.47 -12.67
C ARG A 98 -16.28 -1.10 -12.91
N GLY A 99 -17.16 -0.42 -13.64
CA GLY A 99 -18.51 -0.86 -13.90
C GLY A 99 -19.35 -0.92 -12.63
N PRO A 100 -20.05 -2.01 -12.33
CA PRO A 100 -20.93 -2.07 -11.16
C PRO A 100 -20.20 -2.14 -9.82
N PHE A 101 -18.87 -2.37 -9.79
CA PHE A 101 -18.12 -2.54 -8.54
C PHE A 101 -17.50 -1.24 -8.01
N TRP A 102 -16.86 -0.45 -8.86
CA TRP A 102 -16.11 0.75 -8.47
C TRP A 102 -15.31 0.55 -7.17
N SER A 103 -14.52 -0.52 -7.13
CA SER A 103 -13.83 -0.96 -5.92
C SER A 103 -12.35 -1.25 -6.15
N ALA A 104 -11.58 -1.27 -5.07
CA ALA A 104 -10.18 -1.70 -5.05
C ALA A 104 -9.81 -2.39 -3.74
N MET A 105 -8.72 -3.16 -3.78
CA MET A 105 -8.04 -3.72 -2.61
C MET A 105 -6.91 -2.80 -2.18
N LEU A 106 -6.90 -2.39 -0.91
CA LEU A 106 -5.85 -1.59 -0.29
C LEU A 106 -4.83 -2.50 0.40
N GLY A 107 -3.58 -2.38 -0.02
CA GLY A 107 -2.42 -2.97 0.65
C GLY A 107 -1.47 -1.87 1.12
N TYR A 108 -0.85 -2.04 2.28
CA TYR A 108 0.09 -1.06 2.83
C TYR A 108 1.08 -1.69 3.80
N ALA A 109 2.24 -1.08 3.92
CA ALA A 109 3.21 -1.40 4.97
C ALA A 109 4.11 -0.19 5.26
N ILE A 110 4.58 -0.09 6.50
CA ILE A 110 5.53 0.93 6.93
C ILE A 110 6.78 0.27 7.51
N ASP A 111 7.89 0.96 7.38
CA ASP A 111 9.16 0.58 8.01
C ASP A 111 8.97 0.38 9.52
N HIS A 112 9.46 -0.74 10.04
CA HIS A 112 9.29 -1.11 11.45
C HIS A 112 9.83 -0.05 12.42
N THR A 113 10.85 0.73 12.02
CA THR A 113 11.40 1.83 12.81
C THR A 113 10.50 3.07 12.84
N HIS A 114 9.52 3.14 11.95
CA HIS A 114 8.56 4.25 11.82
C HIS A 114 7.15 3.91 12.34
N GLU A 115 6.95 2.70 12.83
CA GLU A 115 5.68 2.28 13.40
C GLU A 115 5.31 3.05 14.69
N GLY A 116 4.02 3.09 15.01
CA GLY A 116 3.51 3.74 16.24
C GLY A 116 3.50 5.26 16.21
N ARG A 117 3.98 5.92 15.14
CA ARG A 117 4.08 7.39 15.04
C ARG A 117 2.89 8.04 14.32
N GLY A 118 1.88 7.27 13.94
CA GLY A 118 0.71 7.77 13.21
C GLY A 118 0.94 8.05 11.72
N LEU A 119 2.15 7.83 11.20
CA LEU A 119 2.51 8.13 9.81
C LEU A 119 1.68 7.32 8.80
N MET A 120 1.47 6.01 9.04
CA MET A 120 0.66 5.21 8.12
C MET A 120 -0.81 5.67 8.11
N ARG A 121 -1.37 6.10 9.24
CA ARG A 121 -2.71 6.69 9.29
C ARG A 121 -2.79 7.93 8.40
N GLU A 122 -1.85 8.84 8.56
CA GLU A 122 -1.77 10.07 7.77
C GLU A 122 -1.65 9.80 6.26
N ALA A 123 -0.82 8.82 5.88
CA ALA A 123 -0.69 8.40 4.50
C ALA A 123 -2.00 7.83 3.94
N LEU A 124 -2.66 6.95 4.69
CA LEU A 124 -3.89 6.30 4.24
C LEU A 124 -5.08 7.25 4.23
N ASP A 125 -5.15 8.23 5.12
CA ASP A 125 -6.16 9.31 5.03
C ASP A 125 -6.04 10.05 3.69
N ALA A 126 -4.83 10.40 3.25
CA ALA A 126 -4.59 11.03 1.95
C ALA A 126 -4.91 10.11 0.77
N VAL A 127 -4.50 8.84 0.83
CA VAL A 127 -4.78 7.82 -0.20
C VAL A 127 -6.29 7.58 -0.35
N LEU A 128 -7.03 7.51 0.75
CA LEU A 128 -8.47 7.29 0.74
C LEU A 128 -9.23 8.53 0.23
N ALA A 129 -8.77 9.74 0.60
CA ALA A 129 -9.32 10.96 0.05
C ALA A 129 -9.18 11.02 -1.48
N ASP A 130 -8.04 10.59 -2.00
CA ASP A 130 -7.80 10.51 -3.44
C ASP A 130 -8.59 9.36 -4.10
N ALA A 131 -8.68 8.19 -3.43
CA ALA A 131 -9.44 7.04 -3.92
C ALA A 131 -10.91 7.34 -4.14
N PHE A 132 -11.53 8.04 -3.19
CA PHE A 132 -12.95 8.46 -3.26
C PHE A 132 -13.16 9.78 -4.00
N GLY A 133 -12.07 10.54 -4.21
CA GLY A 133 -12.10 11.81 -4.92
C GLY A 133 -12.31 11.67 -6.43
N PRO A 134 -12.54 12.79 -7.13
CA PRO A 134 -12.88 12.78 -8.56
C PRO A 134 -11.78 12.21 -9.47
N ARG A 135 -10.54 12.14 -9.00
CA ARG A 135 -9.42 11.61 -9.78
C ARG A 135 -9.53 10.10 -9.99
N ILE A 136 -9.84 9.34 -8.94
CA ILE A 136 -9.95 7.88 -8.99
C ILE A 136 -11.42 7.44 -9.01
N GLY A 137 -12.25 8.04 -8.15
CA GLY A 137 -13.70 7.91 -8.16
C GLY A 137 -14.21 6.52 -7.73
N LEU A 138 -13.55 5.87 -6.77
CA LEU A 138 -14.02 4.60 -6.25
C LEU A 138 -15.23 4.81 -5.32
N HIS A 139 -16.13 3.84 -5.31
CA HIS A 139 -17.22 3.74 -4.34
C HIS A 139 -16.78 2.97 -3.09
N ARG A 140 -15.85 2.01 -3.25
CA ARG A 140 -15.49 1.07 -2.19
C ARG A 140 -13.99 0.78 -2.17
N VAL A 141 -13.39 0.80 -0.99
CA VAL A 141 -12.02 0.31 -0.76
C VAL A 141 -12.05 -0.80 0.28
N GLN A 142 -11.43 -1.92 -0.02
CA GLN A 142 -11.37 -3.10 0.84
C GLN A 142 -9.94 -3.30 1.36
N ALA A 143 -9.80 -3.78 2.59
CA ALA A 143 -8.53 -4.20 3.16
C ALA A 143 -8.71 -5.45 3.99
N ASN A 144 -7.97 -6.51 3.67
CA ASN A 144 -8.11 -7.80 4.34
C ASN A 144 -6.88 -8.05 5.21
N VAL A 145 -7.09 -8.35 6.48
CA VAL A 145 -6.04 -8.38 7.51
C VAL A 145 -6.13 -9.65 8.32
N ARG A 146 -4.99 -10.30 8.57
CA ARG A 146 -4.92 -11.44 9.49
C ARG A 146 -5.47 -11.04 10.88
N PRO A 147 -6.28 -11.90 11.54
CA PRO A 147 -6.86 -11.60 12.86
C PRO A 147 -5.82 -11.25 13.93
N GLU A 148 -4.61 -11.82 13.81
CA GLU A 148 -3.51 -11.58 14.75
C GLU A 148 -2.86 -10.20 14.56
N ASN A 149 -3.01 -9.58 13.39
CA ASN A 149 -2.46 -8.24 13.10
C ASN A 149 -3.36 -7.15 13.70
N ARG A 150 -3.43 -7.13 15.03
CA ARG A 150 -4.28 -6.20 15.80
C ARG A 150 -3.96 -4.73 15.51
N ARG A 151 -2.69 -4.42 15.15
CA ARG A 151 -2.27 -3.05 14.83
C ARG A 151 -2.89 -2.57 13.53
N SER A 152 -2.87 -3.40 12.49
CA SER A 152 -3.49 -3.11 11.21
C SER A 152 -5.01 -3.00 11.36
N LEU A 153 -5.66 -3.92 12.09
CA LEU A 153 -7.11 -3.84 12.37
C LEU A 153 -7.48 -2.54 13.09
N ALA A 154 -6.75 -2.17 14.15
CA ALA A 154 -6.99 -0.92 14.87
C ALA A 154 -6.75 0.33 14.01
N LEU A 155 -5.84 0.27 13.05
CA LEU A 155 -5.63 1.34 12.08
C LEU A 155 -6.83 1.47 11.15
N LEU A 156 -7.32 0.37 10.59
CA LEU A 156 -8.48 0.36 9.70
C LEU A 156 -9.75 0.83 10.43
N ASP A 157 -9.98 0.38 11.67
CA ASP A 157 -11.10 0.86 12.49
C ASP A 157 -11.07 2.41 12.64
N ARG A 158 -9.87 3.00 12.87
CA ARG A 158 -9.69 4.47 12.97
C ARG A 158 -9.84 5.20 11.65
N LEU A 159 -9.67 4.51 10.54
CA LEU A 159 -9.86 5.02 9.18
C LEU A 159 -11.31 4.82 8.69
N GLY A 160 -12.20 4.32 9.53
CA GLY A 160 -13.62 4.13 9.22
C GLY A 160 -13.90 2.91 8.34
N PHE A 161 -13.03 1.90 8.36
CA PHE A 161 -13.35 0.61 7.75
C PHE A 161 -14.26 -0.20 8.67
N GLU A 162 -15.30 -0.79 8.09
CA GLU A 162 -16.21 -1.69 8.76
C GLU A 162 -15.80 -3.15 8.51
N ARG A 163 -15.97 -4.00 9.52
CA ARG A 163 -15.70 -5.44 9.40
C ARG A 163 -16.91 -6.12 8.77
N GLU A 164 -16.69 -6.87 7.70
CA GLU A 164 -17.77 -7.54 6.95
C GLU A 164 -17.79 -9.05 7.14
N GLY A 165 -16.72 -9.64 7.66
CA GLY A 165 -16.67 -11.08 7.88
C GLY A 165 -15.28 -11.62 8.11
N LEU A 166 -15.20 -12.96 8.14
CA LEU A 166 -13.97 -13.73 8.23
C LEU A 166 -13.87 -14.67 7.02
N ALA A 167 -12.84 -14.48 6.21
CA ALA A 167 -12.48 -15.42 5.16
C ALA A 167 -11.48 -16.43 5.73
N ARG A 168 -11.90 -17.71 5.80
CA ARG A 168 -11.04 -18.79 6.28
C ARG A 168 -10.05 -19.20 5.19
N GLU A 169 -8.82 -19.51 5.60
CA GLU A 169 -7.77 -20.03 4.71
C GLU A 169 -7.59 -19.16 3.44
N TYR A 170 -7.57 -17.85 3.61
CA TYR A 170 -7.68 -16.86 2.53
C TYR A 170 -6.39 -16.68 1.73
N LEU A 171 -5.25 -16.56 2.42
CA LEU A 171 -3.93 -16.38 1.79
C LEU A 171 -2.89 -17.32 2.40
N PHE A 172 -1.97 -17.80 1.56
CA PHE A 172 -0.82 -18.57 2.01
C PHE A 172 0.29 -17.64 2.49
N ILE A 173 0.46 -17.55 3.81
CA ILE A 173 1.42 -16.65 4.48
C ILE A 173 2.12 -17.42 5.58
N ASP A 174 3.44 -17.25 5.69
CA ASP A 174 4.24 -17.87 6.75
C ASP A 174 4.01 -19.39 6.83
N GLY A 175 4.12 -20.06 5.67
CA GLY A 175 4.04 -21.51 5.55
C GLY A 175 2.67 -22.16 5.75
N ALA A 176 1.59 -21.39 5.87
CA ALA A 176 0.23 -21.92 6.03
C ALA A 176 -0.84 -21.00 5.40
N TRP A 177 -1.99 -21.59 5.10
CA TRP A 177 -3.19 -20.84 4.77
C TRP A 177 -3.69 -20.10 6.01
N ARG A 178 -3.95 -18.80 5.88
CA ARG A 178 -4.29 -17.91 7.00
C ARG A 178 -5.64 -17.26 6.79
N ASP A 179 -6.42 -17.21 7.86
CA ASP A 179 -7.66 -16.47 7.89
C ASP A 179 -7.43 -14.96 7.76
N HIS A 180 -8.40 -14.25 7.18
CA HIS A 180 -8.40 -12.79 7.10
C HIS A 180 -9.75 -12.22 7.52
N VAL A 181 -9.72 -11.20 8.33
CA VAL A 181 -10.86 -10.31 8.58
C VAL A 181 -11.05 -9.48 7.32
N LEU A 182 -12.22 -9.58 6.72
CA LEU A 182 -12.63 -8.75 5.59
C LEU A 182 -13.12 -7.42 6.11
N THR A 183 -12.57 -6.33 5.59
CA THR A 183 -12.99 -4.98 5.95
C THR A 183 -13.20 -4.13 4.70
N ALA A 184 -14.09 -3.16 4.79
CA ALA A 184 -14.33 -2.20 3.73
C ALA A 184 -14.66 -0.82 4.26
N ARG A 185 -14.33 0.20 3.45
CA ARG A 185 -14.79 1.56 3.62
C ARG A 185 -15.48 2.01 2.32
N LEU A 186 -16.65 2.62 2.48
CA LEU A 186 -17.41 3.22 1.38
C LEU A 186 -17.05 4.70 1.23
N ALA A 187 -17.25 5.23 0.03
CA ALA A 187 -17.18 6.66 -0.22
C ALA A 187 -18.21 7.38 0.64
N PRO A 188 -17.88 8.59 1.16
CA PRO A 188 -18.79 9.41 1.95
C PRO A 188 -20.02 9.87 1.16
#